data_11a3e23691182285292eb4c1b8e5707b
#
_entry.id   11a3e23691182285292eb4c1b8e5707b
#
_cell.length_a   1.000
_cell.length_b   1.000
_cell.length_c   1.000
_cell.angle_alpha   90.00
_cell.angle_beta   90.00
_cell.angle_gamma   90.00
#
_symmetry.space_group_name_H-M   'P 1'
#
loop_
_entity.id
_entity.type
_entity.pdbx_description
1 polymer ?
#
loop_
_entity_poly.entity_id
_entity_poly.type
_entity_poly.pdbx_seq_one_letter_code
_entity_poly.pdbx_strand_id
1 'polypeptide(L)'
;MKLAHYAFGEENRDNGTIVIIHGLFGQARNWTAIARRLAEKYHVVTADLRNHGRSGWDMEMTYPAMAGDLAELIREVSDKPVHLVGHSMGGKASMMLALSADAELVADLVVVDVAPVVYDHDYTGYISAMRGVDFDAVSRRAEVEEALSSGVSEKGVRQFLAQNVVTDKDSGKMSWQVNIDAMANHLDDITGWPEDGLSDQFGRDVLFVAGANSHYIDPKDRDHIKALFPKAAFTIIKGAGHWVHAEKPEAVLLTLSAFLNR
;
A
#
# COMPACT_ATOMS: atom_id res chain seq x y z
N MET A 1 -12.60 10.09 0.10
CA MET A 1 -13.38 9.50 1.24
C MET A 1 -12.54 9.46 2.49
N LYS A 2 -13.16 9.47 3.70
CA LYS A 2 -12.39 9.36 4.94
C LYS A 2 -11.79 7.97 5.11
N LEU A 3 -10.46 7.89 5.25
CA LEU A 3 -9.73 6.64 5.45
C LEU A 3 -9.62 6.28 6.94
N ALA A 4 -9.82 5.01 7.27
CA ALA A 4 -9.52 4.49 8.60
C ALA A 4 -8.00 4.42 8.79
N HIS A 5 -7.50 4.91 9.92
CA HIS A 5 -6.08 4.94 10.19
C HIS A 5 -5.76 4.66 11.67
N TYR A 6 -4.49 4.39 11.93
CA TYR A 6 -3.91 4.20 13.26
C TYR A 6 -2.72 5.13 13.41
N ALA A 7 -2.67 5.85 14.53
CA ALA A 7 -1.58 6.76 14.85
C ALA A 7 -0.70 6.20 15.97
N PHE A 8 0.59 6.48 15.88
CA PHE A 8 1.63 6.08 16.84
C PHE A 8 2.59 7.25 17.04
N GLY A 9 3.09 7.46 18.27
CA GLY A 9 4.08 8.51 18.56
C GLY A 9 3.54 9.91 18.34
N GLU A 10 2.30 10.20 18.76
CA GLU A 10 1.68 11.51 18.61
C GLU A 10 2.49 12.63 19.30
N GLU A 11 3.20 12.30 20.36
CA GLU A 11 4.12 13.21 21.07
C GLU A 11 5.30 13.68 20.22
N ASN A 12 5.59 12.99 19.12
CA ASN A 12 6.70 13.27 18.21
C ASN A 12 6.29 14.08 16.95
N ARG A 13 5.10 14.69 16.92
CA ARG A 13 4.61 15.45 15.76
C ARG A 13 5.56 16.55 15.28
N ASP A 14 6.28 17.16 16.19
CA ASP A 14 7.25 18.23 15.85
C ASP A 14 8.43 17.72 15.02
N ASN A 15 8.77 16.43 15.15
CA ASN A 15 9.85 15.80 14.37
C ASN A 15 9.41 15.39 12.95
N GLY A 16 8.12 15.56 12.62
CA GLY A 16 7.51 15.22 11.34
C GLY A 16 6.52 14.06 11.43
N THR A 17 5.64 13.98 10.44
CA THR A 17 4.64 12.92 10.30
C THR A 17 4.99 12.00 9.15
N ILE A 18 4.97 10.70 9.39
CA ILE A 18 5.13 9.65 8.37
C ILE A 18 3.75 9.05 8.12
N VAL A 19 3.31 9.00 6.86
CA VAL A 19 2.09 8.30 6.44
C VAL A 19 2.47 7.06 5.65
N ILE A 20 2.00 5.88 6.07
CA ILE A 20 2.36 4.60 5.46
C ILE A 20 1.12 3.93 4.87
N ILE A 21 1.21 3.54 3.59
CA ILE A 21 0.10 3.01 2.79
C ILE A 21 0.45 1.62 2.26
N HIS A 22 -0.46 0.68 2.46
CA HIS A 22 -0.34 -0.72 2.05
C HIS A 22 -0.64 -0.95 0.56
N GLY A 23 -0.31 -2.14 0.04
CA GLY A 23 -0.63 -2.60 -1.31
C GLY A 23 -2.00 -3.30 -1.40
N LEU A 24 -2.32 -3.79 -2.61
CA LEU A 24 -3.56 -4.53 -2.90
C LEU A 24 -3.75 -5.71 -1.91
N PHE A 25 -4.96 -5.90 -1.42
CA PHE A 25 -5.34 -6.85 -0.37
C PHE A 25 -4.63 -6.64 0.98
N GLY A 26 -3.81 -5.59 1.12
CA GLY A 26 -3.15 -5.25 2.38
C GLY A 26 -4.08 -4.48 3.33
N GLN A 27 -3.53 -4.14 4.48
CA GLN A 27 -4.18 -3.35 5.53
C GLN A 27 -3.12 -2.54 6.29
N ALA A 28 -3.54 -1.44 6.92
CA ALA A 28 -2.71 -0.60 7.79
C ALA A 28 -1.92 -1.41 8.82
N ARG A 29 -2.54 -2.44 9.40
CA ARG A 29 -1.93 -3.31 10.42
C ARG A 29 -0.71 -4.11 9.92
N ASN A 30 -0.55 -4.31 8.60
CA ASN A 30 0.61 -4.99 8.05
C ASN A 30 1.92 -4.22 8.32
N TRP A 31 1.82 -2.92 8.56
CA TRP A 31 2.93 -2.03 8.84
C TRP A 31 3.14 -1.73 10.32
N THR A 32 2.30 -2.26 11.23
CA THR A 32 2.30 -1.91 12.65
C THR A 32 3.68 -2.09 13.32
N ALA A 33 4.40 -3.16 12.99
CA ALA A 33 5.71 -3.43 13.59
C ALA A 33 6.74 -2.34 13.22
N ILE A 34 6.78 -1.95 11.95
CA ILE A 34 7.66 -0.88 11.44
C ILE A 34 7.20 0.48 11.99
N ALA A 35 5.89 0.74 11.97
CA ALA A 35 5.31 1.99 12.45
C ALA A 35 5.66 2.25 13.93
N ARG A 36 5.56 1.25 14.82
CA ARG A 36 5.92 1.37 16.23
C ARG A 36 7.40 1.72 16.45
N ARG A 37 8.29 1.18 15.63
CA ARG A 37 9.72 1.47 15.72
C ARG A 37 10.05 2.89 15.21
N LEU A 38 9.42 3.32 14.12
CA LEU A 38 9.55 4.69 13.62
C LEU A 38 8.92 5.70 14.60
N ALA A 39 7.88 5.30 15.31
CA ALA A 39 7.18 6.12 16.29
C ALA A 39 8.01 6.45 17.54
N GLU A 40 9.14 5.80 17.76
CA GLU A 40 10.11 6.20 18.78
C GLU A 40 10.67 7.62 18.51
N LYS A 41 10.57 8.10 17.25
CA LYS A 41 11.11 9.39 16.83
C LYS A 41 10.12 10.30 16.09
N TYR A 42 9.16 9.74 15.37
CA TYR A 42 8.23 10.47 14.51
C TYR A 42 6.78 10.23 14.92
N HIS A 43 5.87 11.12 14.51
CA HIS A 43 4.46 10.77 14.45
C HIS A 43 4.24 9.88 13.22
N VAL A 44 3.65 8.69 13.41
CA VAL A 44 3.47 7.71 12.33
C VAL A 44 1.99 7.35 12.19
N VAL A 45 1.46 7.47 10.98
CA VAL A 45 0.09 7.10 10.64
C VAL A 45 0.13 5.98 9.62
N THR A 46 -0.56 4.87 9.89
CA THR A 46 -0.81 3.81 8.90
C THR A 46 -2.29 3.82 8.54
N ALA A 47 -2.64 3.79 7.26
CA ALA A 47 -4.03 3.88 6.82
C ALA A 47 -4.46 2.71 5.95
N ASP A 48 -5.73 2.34 6.08
CA ASP A 48 -6.42 1.45 5.15
C ASP A 48 -6.90 2.27 3.95
N LEU A 49 -6.50 1.90 2.73
CA LEU A 49 -7.03 2.51 1.51
C LEU A 49 -8.53 2.22 1.34
N ARG A 50 -9.22 2.99 0.46
CA ARG A 50 -10.60 2.67 0.06
C ARG A 50 -10.74 1.20 -0.28
N ASN A 51 -11.87 0.61 0.00
CA ASN A 51 -12.18 -0.80 -0.27
C ASN A 51 -11.34 -1.83 0.52
N HIS A 52 -10.51 -1.39 1.47
CA HIS A 52 -9.67 -2.26 2.31
C HIS A 52 -9.89 -1.99 3.79
N GLY A 53 -9.63 -3.02 4.60
CA GLY A 53 -9.58 -2.91 6.05
C GLY A 53 -10.85 -2.30 6.64
N ARG A 54 -10.67 -1.23 7.42
CA ARG A 54 -11.77 -0.52 8.10
C ARG A 54 -12.23 0.73 7.36
N SER A 55 -11.62 1.05 6.21
CA SER A 55 -12.07 2.15 5.36
C SER A 55 -13.37 1.83 4.65
N GLY A 56 -14.08 2.87 4.23
CA GLY A 56 -15.34 2.73 3.50
C GLY A 56 -15.18 2.00 2.16
N TRP A 57 -16.27 1.47 1.67
CA TRP A 57 -16.38 0.85 0.36
C TRP A 57 -16.98 1.81 -0.65
N ASP A 58 -16.41 1.81 -1.84
CA ASP A 58 -16.85 2.55 -3.01
C ASP A 58 -16.62 1.70 -4.26
N MET A 59 -17.46 1.84 -5.27
CA MET A 59 -17.22 1.11 -6.52
C MET A 59 -16.08 1.72 -7.33
N GLU A 60 -15.74 2.99 -7.11
CA GLU A 60 -14.57 3.63 -7.71
C GLU A 60 -13.28 3.20 -7.01
N MET A 61 -12.27 2.73 -7.78
CA MET A 61 -10.98 2.30 -7.26
C MET A 61 -9.84 2.69 -8.22
N THR A 62 -9.84 3.96 -8.66
CA THR A 62 -8.80 4.53 -9.51
C THR A 62 -7.68 5.18 -8.69
N TYR A 63 -6.49 5.32 -9.26
CA TYR A 63 -5.38 6.02 -8.59
C TYR A 63 -5.67 7.50 -8.30
N PRO A 64 -6.32 8.27 -9.18
CA PRO A 64 -6.73 9.64 -8.85
C PRO A 64 -7.66 9.69 -7.63
N ALA A 65 -8.62 8.78 -7.53
CA ALA A 65 -9.52 8.71 -6.39
C ALA A 65 -8.79 8.33 -5.09
N MET A 66 -7.86 7.36 -5.14
CA MET A 66 -7.00 7.00 -4.01
C MET A 66 -6.09 8.15 -3.57
N ALA A 67 -5.51 8.89 -4.52
CA ALA A 67 -4.69 10.07 -4.23
C ALA A 67 -5.49 11.18 -3.55
N GLY A 68 -6.74 11.42 -3.98
CA GLY A 68 -7.66 12.35 -3.32
C GLY A 68 -7.95 11.96 -1.88
N ASP A 69 -8.18 10.66 -1.60
CA ASP A 69 -8.36 10.15 -0.24
C ASP A 69 -7.10 10.36 0.62
N LEU A 70 -5.91 10.15 0.05
CA LEU A 70 -4.65 10.39 0.75
C LEU A 70 -4.45 11.86 1.07
N ALA A 71 -4.82 12.77 0.16
CA ALA A 71 -4.76 14.21 0.40
C ALA A 71 -5.68 14.62 1.56
N GLU A 72 -6.91 14.09 1.61
CA GLU A 72 -7.82 14.30 2.74
C GLU A 72 -7.24 13.79 4.06
N LEU A 73 -6.71 12.56 4.07
CA LEU A 73 -6.07 11.98 5.24
C LEU A 73 -4.90 12.84 5.74
N ILE A 74 -4.00 13.25 4.84
CA ILE A 74 -2.82 14.05 5.22
C ILE A 74 -3.25 15.37 5.87
N ARG A 75 -4.25 16.06 5.29
CA ARG A 75 -4.80 17.29 5.89
C ARG A 75 -5.47 17.06 7.26
N GLU A 76 -6.01 15.86 7.52
CA GLU A 76 -6.58 15.50 8.82
C GLU A 76 -5.49 15.25 9.87
N VAL A 77 -4.36 14.63 9.49
CA VAL A 77 -3.36 14.12 10.45
C VAL A 77 -2.16 15.02 10.63
N SER A 78 -1.95 16.01 9.75
CA SER A 78 -0.77 16.90 9.79
C SER A 78 -1.05 18.28 9.19
N ASP A 79 -0.57 19.32 9.88
CA ASP A 79 -0.56 20.71 9.37
C ASP A 79 0.70 21.01 8.52
N LYS A 80 1.61 20.05 8.41
CA LYS A 80 2.87 20.16 7.64
C LYS A 80 2.91 19.08 6.57
N PRO A 81 3.69 19.25 5.49
CA PRO A 81 3.95 18.19 4.53
C PRO A 81 4.50 16.94 5.22
N VAL A 82 4.07 15.76 4.77
CA VAL A 82 4.41 14.47 5.39
C VAL A 82 5.47 13.70 4.61
N HIS A 83 6.18 12.82 5.30
CA HIS A 83 6.94 11.74 4.69
C HIS A 83 5.96 10.64 4.26
N LEU A 84 5.77 10.45 2.95
CA LEU A 84 4.80 9.49 2.44
C LEU A 84 5.49 8.19 2.03
N VAL A 85 5.03 7.06 2.57
CA VAL A 85 5.55 5.71 2.28
C VAL A 85 4.44 4.88 1.68
N GLY A 86 4.59 4.40 0.45
CA GLY A 86 3.58 3.57 -0.22
C GLY A 86 4.18 2.27 -0.74
N HIS A 87 3.50 1.15 -0.49
CA HIS A 87 3.87 -0.16 -1.00
C HIS A 87 2.95 -0.58 -2.16
N SER A 88 3.54 -1.05 -3.27
CA SER A 88 2.79 -1.62 -4.40
C SER A 88 1.67 -0.66 -4.87
N MET A 89 0.41 -1.07 -4.90
CA MET A 89 -0.75 -0.22 -5.20
C MET A 89 -0.74 1.09 -4.38
N GLY A 90 -0.45 1.02 -3.06
CA GLY A 90 -0.29 2.22 -2.22
C GLY A 90 0.89 3.09 -2.65
N GLY A 91 1.93 2.50 -3.24
CA GLY A 91 3.05 3.22 -3.86
C GLY A 91 2.60 3.99 -5.11
N LYS A 92 1.78 3.38 -5.98
CA LYS A 92 1.20 4.07 -7.14
C LYS A 92 0.26 5.21 -6.72
N ALA A 93 -0.61 4.98 -5.72
CA ALA A 93 -1.48 6.02 -5.17
C ALA A 93 -0.67 7.18 -4.57
N SER A 94 0.45 6.88 -3.90
CA SER A 94 1.36 7.88 -3.34
C SER A 94 2.11 8.68 -4.42
N MET A 95 2.57 8.00 -5.49
CA MET A 95 3.17 8.65 -6.65
C MET A 95 2.15 9.55 -7.37
N MET A 96 0.91 9.10 -7.51
CA MET A 96 -0.18 9.89 -8.09
C MET A 96 -0.41 11.18 -7.30
N LEU A 97 -0.46 11.11 -5.96
CA LEU A 97 -0.58 12.30 -5.12
C LEU A 97 0.61 13.24 -5.30
N ALA A 98 1.83 12.70 -5.31
CA ALA A 98 3.06 13.49 -5.48
C ALA A 98 3.15 14.19 -6.87
N LEU A 99 2.46 13.66 -7.88
CA LEU A 99 2.37 14.24 -9.22
C LEU A 99 1.05 15.02 -9.47
N SER A 100 0.24 15.22 -8.45
CA SER A 100 -1.03 15.95 -8.52
C SER A 100 -0.87 17.42 -8.12
N ALA A 101 -1.99 18.17 -8.18
CA ALA A 101 -2.06 19.54 -7.66
C ALA A 101 -1.83 19.64 -6.15
N ASP A 102 -1.95 18.54 -5.42
CA ASP A 102 -1.77 18.43 -3.96
C ASP A 102 -0.34 17.97 -3.56
N ALA A 103 0.61 18.01 -4.48
CA ALA A 103 1.99 17.57 -4.27
C ALA A 103 2.71 18.28 -3.11
N GLU A 104 2.26 19.49 -2.74
CA GLU A 104 2.80 20.24 -1.60
C GLU A 104 2.56 19.53 -0.25
N LEU A 105 1.59 18.64 -0.16
CA LEU A 105 1.33 17.82 1.03
C LEU A 105 2.42 16.77 1.31
N VAL A 106 3.27 16.45 0.32
CA VAL A 106 4.30 15.42 0.41
C VAL A 106 5.67 16.06 0.55
N ALA A 107 6.33 15.92 1.70
CA ALA A 107 7.69 16.43 1.93
C ALA A 107 8.74 15.63 1.15
N ASP A 108 8.64 14.32 1.22
CA ASP A 108 9.40 13.34 0.44
C ASP A 108 8.60 12.05 0.29
N LEU A 109 9.02 11.19 -0.60
CA LEU A 109 8.29 9.98 -0.97
C LEU A 109 9.18 8.74 -0.88
N VAL A 110 8.67 7.67 -0.28
CA VAL A 110 9.26 6.34 -0.39
C VAL A 110 8.29 5.39 -1.09
N VAL A 111 8.73 4.84 -2.20
CA VAL A 111 7.96 3.88 -3.02
C VAL A 111 8.56 2.49 -2.80
N VAL A 112 7.78 1.58 -2.24
CA VAL A 112 8.23 0.23 -1.92
C VAL A 112 7.68 -0.74 -2.96
N ASP A 113 8.58 -1.27 -3.74
CA ASP A 113 8.46 -2.37 -4.70
C ASP A 113 7.36 -2.20 -5.75
N VAL A 114 7.35 -1.03 -6.40
CA VAL A 114 6.51 -0.73 -7.57
C VAL A 114 7.13 0.42 -8.38
N ALA A 115 6.88 0.44 -9.69
CA ALA A 115 7.22 1.54 -10.59
C ALA A 115 5.95 2.21 -11.16
N PRO A 116 6.02 3.45 -11.69
CA PRO A 116 4.91 4.13 -12.36
C PRO A 116 4.73 3.62 -13.79
N VAL A 117 4.39 2.32 -13.92
CA VAL A 117 4.23 1.63 -15.21
C VAL A 117 3.01 0.72 -15.20
N VAL A 118 2.55 0.31 -16.37
CA VAL A 118 1.54 -0.75 -16.53
C VAL A 118 2.20 -2.11 -16.29
N TYR A 119 1.53 -2.97 -15.52
CA TYR A 119 1.95 -4.34 -15.26
C TYR A 119 1.01 -5.33 -15.94
N ASP A 120 1.58 -6.38 -16.53
CA ASP A 120 0.84 -7.53 -17.05
C ASP A 120 0.68 -8.59 -15.93
N HIS A 121 0.03 -8.20 -14.83
CA HIS A 121 -0.24 -9.08 -13.70
C HIS A 121 -1.72 -9.48 -13.70
N ASP A 122 -1.96 -10.79 -13.68
CA ASP A 122 -3.31 -11.34 -13.61
C ASP A 122 -3.71 -11.65 -12.16
N TYR A 123 -4.60 -10.84 -11.60
CA TYR A 123 -5.21 -11.07 -10.29
C TYR A 123 -6.58 -11.77 -10.37
N THR A 124 -7.06 -12.14 -11.57
CA THR A 124 -8.39 -12.74 -11.75
C THR A 124 -8.54 -14.07 -11.00
N GLY A 125 -7.46 -14.85 -10.93
CA GLY A 125 -7.42 -16.09 -10.13
C GLY A 125 -7.63 -15.83 -8.64
N TYR A 126 -7.02 -14.79 -8.08
CA TYR A 126 -7.18 -14.43 -6.66
C TYR A 126 -8.60 -13.93 -6.39
N ILE A 127 -9.12 -13.06 -7.24
CA ILE A 127 -10.49 -12.54 -7.14
C ILE A 127 -11.51 -13.70 -7.22
N SER A 128 -11.35 -14.62 -8.18
CA SER A 128 -12.23 -15.77 -8.35
C SER A 128 -12.19 -16.69 -7.13
N ALA A 129 -11.00 -16.99 -6.60
CA ALA A 129 -10.85 -17.81 -5.40
C ALA A 129 -11.51 -17.15 -4.18
N MET A 130 -11.31 -15.82 -4.00
CA MET A 130 -11.93 -15.08 -2.90
C MET A 130 -13.47 -15.06 -3.01
N ARG A 131 -14.03 -14.85 -4.20
CA ARG A 131 -15.48 -14.92 -4.43
C ARG A 131 -16.05 -16.33 -4.22
N GLY A 132 -15.24 -17.36 -4.47
CA GLY A 132 -15.63 -18.76 -4.30
C GLY A 132 -15.66 -19.24 -2.84
N VAL A 133 -15.24 -18.44 -1.87
CA VAL A 133 -15.30 -18.83 -0.45
C VAL A 133 -16.73 -18.82 0.05
N ASP A 134 -17.24 -19.99 0.43
CA ASP A 134 -18.54 -20.15 1.09
C ASP A 134 -18.41 -19.94 2.60
N PHE A 135 -18.75 -18.76 3.07
CA PHE A 135 -18.67 -18.40 4.50
C PHE A 135 -19.73 -19.12 5.37
N ASP A 136 -20.73 -19.74 4.81
CA ASP A 136 -21.66 -20.59 5.58
C ASP A 136 -21.07 -22.00 5.81
N ALA A 137 -20.08 -22.42 4.99
CA ALA A 137 -19.40 -23.71 5.11
C ALA A 137 -18.11 -23.66 5.94
N VAL A 138 -17.58 -22.46 6.29
CA VAL A 138 -16.32 -22.30 7.02
C VAL A 138 -16.56 -21.61 8.36
N SER A 139 -15.81 -21.99 9.38
CA SER A 139 -15.93 -21.46 10.74
C SER A 139 -14.61 -20.87 11.29
N ARG A 140 -13.50 -21.09 10.59
CA ARG A 140 -12.16 -20.64 11.00
C ARG A 140 -11.38 -20.13 9.79
N ARG A 141 -10.50 -19.16 10.04
CA ARG A 141 -9.61 -18.60 9.00
C ARG A 141 -8.79 -19.66 8.28
N ALA A 142 -8.36 -20.72 8.96
CA ALA A 142 -7.62 -21.82 8.32
C ALA A 142 -8.45 -22.56 7.24
N GLU A 143 -9.76 -22.64 7.40
CA GLU A 143 -10.66 -23.23 6.40
C GLU A 143 -10.82 -22.29 5.20
N VAL A 144 -10.79 -20.96 5.42
CA VAL A 144 -10.75 -19.99 4.33
C VAL A 144 -9.42 -20.10 3.55
N GLU A 145 -8.27 -20.24 4.24
CA GLU A 145 -6.97 -20.49 3.59
C GLU A 145 -7.03 -21.74 2.69
N GLU A 146 -7.67 -22.81 3.16
CA GLU A 146 -7.82 -24.02 2.37
C GLU A 146 -8.76 -23.82 1.16
N ALA A 147 -9.90 -23.16 1.35
CA ALA A 147 -10.82 -22.84 0.27
C ALA A 147 -10.16 -22.02 -0.84
N LEU A 148 -9.27 -21.09 -0.48
CA LEU A 148 -8.50 -20.28 -1.45
C LEU A 148 -7.54 -21.13 -2.30
N SER A 149 -7.22 -22.38 -1.91
CA SER A 149 -6.29 -23.25 -2.64
C SER A 149 -6.78 -23.62 -4.04
N SER A 150 -8.08 -23.49 -4.30
CA SER A 150 -8.69 -23.73 -5.61
C SER A 150 -8.19 -22.78 -6.71
N GLY A 151 -7.71 -21.58 -6.37
CA GLY A 151 -7.23 -20.59 -7.34
C GLY A 151 -5.93 -19.89 -6.92
N VAL A 152 -5.39 -20.22 -5.74
CA VAL A 152 -4.15 -19.60 -5.21
C VAL A 152 -3.19 -20.71 -4.76
N SER A 153 -2.16 -20.98 -5.56
CA SER A 153 -1.20 -22.06 -5.30
C SER A 153 -0.29 -21.79 -4.09
N GLU A 154 0.16 -20.54 -3.94
CA GLU A 154 1.16 -20.16 -2.94
C GLU A 154 0.52 -20.00 -1.56
N LYS A 155 0.97 -20.83 -0.61
CA LYS A 155 0.46 -20.79 0.78
C LYS A 155 0.59 -19.42 1.42
N GLY A 156 1.71 -18.72 1.20
CA GLY A 156 1.95 -17.39 1.75
C GLY A 156 0.93 -16.35 1.26
N VAL A 157 0.54 -16.45 -0.02
CA VAL A 157 -0.50 -15.60 -0.62
C VAL A 157 -1.86 -15.91 0.00
N ARG A 158 -2.24 -17.20 0.14
CA ARG A 158 -3.50 -17.58 0.80
C ARG A 158 -3.59 -17.03 2.22
N GLN A 159 -2.51 -17.16 3.00
CA GLN A 159 -2.42 -16.62 4.35
C GLN A 159 -2.57 -15.10 4.38
N PHE A 160 -1.96 -14.41 3.43
CA PHE A 160 -2.09 -12.97 3.28
C PHE A 160 -3.53 -12.55 2.92
N LEU A 161 -4.15 -13.18 1.93
CA LEU A 161 -5.54 -12.92 1.55
C LEU A 161 -6.51 -13.20 2.71
N ALA A 162 -6.34 -14.33 3.41
CA ALA A 162 -7.18 -14.71 4.55
C ALA A 162 -7.07 -13.74 5.76
N GLN A 163 -6.05 -12.89 5.83
CA GLN A 163 -6.02 -11.82 6.82
C GLN A 163 -7.19 -10.83 6.66
N ASN A 164 -7.79 -10.75 5.47
CA ASN A 164 -8.94 -9.89 5.21
C ASN A 164 -10.28 -10.48 5.68
N VAL A 165 -10.26 -11.64 6.32
CA VAL A 165 -11.47 -12.21 6.93
C VAL A 165 -11.72 -11.61 8.29
N VAL A 166 -12.93 -11.12 8.49
CA VAL A 166 -13.46 -10.65 9.78
C VAL A 166 -14.60 -11.54 10.23
N THR A 167 -14.78 -11.59 11.54
CA THR A 167 -15.92 -12.27 12.15
C THR A 167 -16.77 -11.23 12.84
N ASP A 168 -18.03 -11.14 12.46
CA ASP A 168 -19.01 -10.32 13.14
C ASP A 168 -19.23 -10.84 14.57
N LYS A 169 -19.15 -9.95 15.55
CA LYS A 169 -19.14 -10.33 16.97
C LYS A 169 -20.51 -10.81 17.48
N ASP A 170 -21.58 -10.34 16.85
CA ASP A 170 -22.94 -10.63 17.31
C ASP A 170 -23.50 -11.88 16.66
N SER A 171 -23.29 -12.05 15.36
CA SER A 171 -23.76 -13.21 14.59
C SER A 171 -22.77 -14.35 14.50
N GLY A 172 -21.47 -14.11 14.75
CA GLY A 172 -20.41 -15.07 14.53
C GLY A 172 -20.08 -15.32 13.05
N LYS A 173 -20.76 -14.65 12.12
CA LYS A 173 -20.56 -14.83 10.68
C LYS A 173 -19.24 -14.23 10.24
N MET A 174 -18.54 -14.96 9.36
CA MET A 174 -17.35 -14.45 8.69
C MET A 174 -17.70 -13.78 7.37
N SER A 175 -16.88 -12.81 6.99
CA SER A 175 -16.98 -12.12 5.71
C SER A 175 -15.63 -11.53 5.30
N TRP A 176 -15.51 -11.12 4.04
CA TRP A 176 -14.38 -10.33 3.59
C TRP A 176 -14.46 -8.89 4.11
N GLN A 177 -13.33 -8.35 4.56
CA GLN A 177 -13.15 -6.94 4.91
C GLN A 177 -12.52 -6.14 3.75
N VAL A 178 -12.66 -6.64 2.55
CA VAL A 178 -12.24 -6.00 1.30
C VAL A 178 -13.39 -6.04 0.31
N ASN A 179 -13.53 -4.99 -0.49
CA ASN A 179 -14.55 -4.91 -1.55
C ASN A 179 -14.02 -5.59 -2.82
N ILE A 180 -14.22 -6.92 -2.90
CA ILE A 180 -13.74 -7.73 -4.02
C ILE A 180 -14.36 -7.29 -5.34
N ASP A 181 -15.61 -6.81 -5.34
CA ASP A 181 -16.31 -6.41 -6.56
C ASP A 181 -15.73 -5.11 -7.14
N ALA A 182 -15.44 -4.12 -6.29
CA ALA A 182 -14.73 -2.93 -6.73
C ALA A 182 -13.35 -3.27 -7.31
N MET A 183 -12.59 -4.15 -6.64
CA MET A 183 -11.28 -4.60 -7.13
C MET A 183 -11.39 -5.30 -8.49
N ALA A 184 -12.37 -6.20 -8.64
CA ALA A 184 -12.57 -6.92 -9.89
C ALA A 184 -12.92 -6.01 -11.07
N ASN A 185 -13.72 -4.96 -10.81
CA ASN A 185 -14.12 -4.00 -11.85
C ASN A 185 -13.00 -3.03 -12.24
N HIS A 186 -11.95 -2.90 -11.42
CA HIS A 186 -10.86 -1.96 -11.60
C HIS A 186 -9.48 -2.64 -11.68
N LEU A 187 -9.42 -3.92 -12.08
CA LEU A 187 -8.12 -4.62 -12.19
C LEU A 187 -7.18 -3.93 -13.19
N ASP A 188 -7.72 -3.45 -14.31
CA ASP A 188 -6.93 -2.72 -15.32
C ASP A 188 -6.41 -1.38 -14.79
N ASP A 189 -7.21 -0.67 -13.98
CA ASP A 189 -6.76 0.55 -13.30
C ASP A 189 -5.66 0.23 -12.27
N ILE A 190 -5.83 -0.83 -11.47
CA ILE A 190 -4.89 -1.24 -10.41
C ILE A 190 -3.56 -1.69 -11.00
N THR A 191 -3.57 -2.46 -12.08
CA THR A 191 -2.35 -2.89 -12.79
C THR A 191 -1.78 -1.78 -13.67
N GLY A 192 -2.64 -0.85 -14.11
CA GLY A 192 -2.33 0.29 -14.95
C GLY A 192 -1.49 1.38 -14.30
N TRP A 193 -1.17 2.39 -15.09
CA TRP A 193 -0.62 3.66 -14.65
C TRP A 193 -1.29 4.77 -15.49
N PRO A 194 -2.04 5.69 -14.88
CA PRO A 194 -2.64 6.79 -15.62
C PRO A 194 -1.56 7.81 -16.02
N GLU A 195 -1.58 8.22 -17.27
CA GLU A 195 -0.66 9.25 -17.80
C GLU A 195 -1.31 10.64 -17.82
N ASP A 196 -2.63 10.71 -17.85
CA ASP A 196 -3.39 11.95 -17.95
C ASP A 196 -3.52 12.66 -16.60
N GLY A 197 -3.41 13.98 -16.60
CA GLY A 197 -3.64 14.82 -15.43
C GLY A 197 -2.50 14.86 -14.42
N LEU A 198 -1.34 14.31 -14.76
CA LEU A 198 -0.15 14.38 -13.93
C LEU A 198 0.59 15.71 -14.12
N SER A 199 1.24 16.19 -13.05
CA SER A 199 2.29 17.19 -13.16
C SER A 199 3.51 16.60 -13.87
N ASP A 200 4.29 17.42 -14.58
CA ASP A 200 5.45 16.92 -15.31
C ASP A 200 6.46 16.22 -14.41
N GLN A 201 6.67 16.72 -13.20
CA GLN A 201 7.68 16.19 -12.29
C GLN A 201 7.35 16.47 -10.82
N PHE A 202 7.80 15.55 -9.93
CA PHE A 202 7.89 15.80 -8.50
C PHE A 202 9.36 16.09 -8.13
N GLY A 203 9.67 17.35 -7.86
CA GLY A 203 11.05 17.85 -7.67
C GLY A 203 11.64 17.63 -6.28
N ARG A 204 10.97 16.89 -5.36
CA ARG A 204 11.47 16.56 -4.02
C ARG A 204 12.16 15.20 -4.00
N ASP A 205 12.72 14.82 -2.87
CA ASP A 205 13.45 13.57 -2.74
C ASP A 205 12.52 12.35 -2.78
N VAL A 206 12.90 11.34 -3.54
CA VAL A 206 12.16 10.08 -3.66
C VAL A 206 13.11 8.91 -3.49
N LEU A 207 12.71 7.91 -2.71
CA LEU A 207 13.42 6.66 -2.57
C LEU A 207 12.59 5.50 -3.12
N PHE A 208 13.09 4.81 -4.11
CA PHE A 208 12.53 3.53 -4.58
C PHE A 208 13.25 2.38 -3.88
N VAL A 209 12.49 1.52 -3.19
CA VAL A 209 12.97 0.36 -2.44
C VAL A 209 12.50 -0.91 -3.14
N ALA A 210 13.40 -1.69 -3.72
CA ALA A 210 13.08 -2.94 -4.42
C ALA A 210 13.45 -4.16 -3.59
N GLY A 211 12.67 -5.24 -3.71
CA GLY A 211 13.09 -6.58 -3.29
C GLY A 211 14.01 -7.20 -4.34
N ALA A 212 15.14 -7.81 -3.92
CA ALA A 212 16.10 -8.42 -4.86
C ALA A 212 15.51 -9.58 -5.67
N ASN A 213 14.46 -10.23 -5.16
CA ASN A 213 13.75 -11.34 -5.80
C ASN A 213 12.42 -10.89 -6.41
N SER A 214 12.18 -9.57 -6.49
CA SER A 214 11.00 -8.97 -7.09
C SER A 214 11.30 -8.46 -8.50
N HIS A 215 10.28 -8.39 -9.34
CA HIS A 215 10.36 -7.87 -10.71
C HIS A 215 9.51 -6.59 -10.91
N TYR A 216 9.05 -5.97 -9.81
CA TYR A 216 8.19 -4.77 -9.87
C TYR A 216 8.95 -3.48 -10.17
N ILE A 217 10.27 -3.44 -9.95
CA ILE A 217 11.13 -2.32 -10.36
C ILE A 217 12.21 -2.87 -11.28
N ASP A 218 12.00 -2.78 -12.59
CA ASP A 218 12.97 -3.22 -13.59
C ASP A 218 14.01 -2.09 -13.83
N PRO A 219 15.29 -2.41 -14.00
CA PRO A 219 16.30 -1.44 -14.42
C PRO A 219 15.92 -0.63 -15.68
N LYS A 220 15.15 -1.21 -16.61
CA LYS A 220 14.66 -0.51 -17.83
C LYS A 220 13.72 0.66 -17.52
N ASP A 221 13.02 0.63 -16.37
CA ASP A 221 12.05 1.65 -15.98
C ASP A 221 12.72 2.88 -15.33
N ARG A 222 14.03 2.85 -15.07
CA ARG A 222 14.74 3.91 -14.35
C ARG A 222 14.70 5.27 -15.04
N ASP A 223 14.79 5.30 -16.34
CA ASP A 223 14.76 6.55 -17.09
C ASP A 223 13.35 7.17 -17.03
N HIS A 224 12.31 6.34 -17.15
CA HIS A 224 10.93 6.77 -16.97
C HIS A 224 10.67 7.26 -15.54
N ILE A 225 11.12 6.51 -14.54
CA ILE A 225 11.03 6.94 -13.12
C ILE A 225 11.71 8.29 -12.91
N LYS A 226 12.92 8.47 -13.43
CA LYS A 226 13.66 9.74 -13.29
C LYS A 226 13.06 10.90 -14.08
N ALA A 227 12.33 10.63 -15.14
CA ALA A 227 11.57 11.66 -15.85
C ALA A 227 10.48 12.27 -14.96
N LEU A 228 9.78 11.45 -14.16
CA LEU A 228 8.74 11.88 -13.23
C LEU A 228 9.30 12.34 -11.88
N PHE A 229 10.38 11.70 -11.42
CA PHE A 229 11.02 11.89 -10.12
C PHE A 229 12.52 12.14 -10.28
N PRO A 230 12.95 13.36 -10.66
CA PRO A 230 14.35 13.64 -11.02
C PRO A 230 15.36 13.36 -9.90
N LYS A 231 14.92 13.44 -8.64
CA LYS A 231 15.74 13.14 -7.46
C LYS A 231 15.57 11.71 -6.94
N ALA A 232 15.05 10.78 -7.77
CA ALA A 232 14.88 9.39 -7.37
C ALA A 232 16.22 8.72 -7.07
N ALA A 233 16.32 8.19 -5.85
CA ALA A 233 17.35 7.26 -5.40
C ALA A 233 16.76 5.84 -5.38
N PHE A 234 17.62 4.83 -5.49
CA PHE A 234 17.21 3.42 -5.55
C PHE A 234 17.98 2.60 -4.53
N THR A 235 17.30 1.71 -3.83
CA THR A 235 17.92 0.71 -2.97
C THR A 235 17.30 -0.65 -3.20
N ILE A 236 18.09 -1.72 -2.98
CA ILE A 236 17.64 -3.10 -3.17
C ILE A 236 17.85 -3.87 -1.87
N ILE A 237 16.78 -4.48 -1.35
CA ILE A 237 16.83 -5.31 -0.16
C ILE A 237 17.06 -6.77 -0.54
N LYS A 238 18.25 -7.28 -0.17
CA LYS A 238 18.66 -8.66 -0.50
C LYS A 238 17.75 -9.69 0.14
N GLY A 239 17.36 -10.69 -0.65
CA GLY A 239 16.55 -11.83 -0.22
C GLY A 239 15.11 -11.48 0.11
N ALA A 240 14.61 -10.34 -0.34
CA ALA A 240 13.20 -9.97 -0.29
C ALA A 240 12.55 -10.15 -1.65
N GLY A 241 11.30 -10.62 -1.67
CA GLY A 241 10.38 -10.56 -2.80
C GLY A 241 9.52 -9.29 -2.75
N HIS A 242 8.28 -9.40 -3.25
CA HIS A 242 7.36 -8.27 -3.33
C HIS A 242 6.91 -7.74 -1.95
N TRP A 243 6.74 -8.61 -0.96
CA TRP A 243 6.36 -8.20 0.40
C TRP A 243 7.58 -7.83 1.24
N VAL A 244 8.38 -6.87 0.76
CA VAL A 244 9.66 -6.44 1.34
C VAL A 244 9.56 -6.16 2.85
N HIS A 245 8.49 -5.46 3.26
CA HIS A 245 8.22 -5.08 4.64
C HIS A 245 7.87 -6.27 5.56
N ALA A 246 7.30 -7.33 5.01
CA ALA A 246 6.97 -8.55 5.75
C ALA A 246 8.14 -9.54 5.78
N GLU A 247 8.89 -9.65 4.67
CA GLU A 247 9.99 -10.59 4.53
C GLU A 247 11.29 -10.10 5.19
N LYS A 248 11.52 -8.78 5.17
CA LYS A 248 12.77 -8.15 5.69
C LYS A 248 12.47 -6.86 6.48
N PRO A 249 11.63 -6.91 7.54
CA PRO A 249 11.17 -5.72 8.25
C PRO A 249 12.31 -4.87 8.82
N GLU A 250 13.38 -5.48 9.36
CA GLU A 250 14.54 -4.73 9.90
C GLU A 250 15.30 -3.99 8.80
N ALA A 251 15.47 -4.58 7.62
CA ALA A 251 16.15 -3.92 6.50
C ALA A 251 15.31 -2.74 5.98
N VAL A 252 13.99 -2.89 5.91
CA VAL A 252 13.07 -1.81 5.55
C VAL A 252 13.15 -0.69 6.58
N LEU A 253 13.10 -1.01 7.87
CA LEU A 253 13.20 -0.03 8.96
C LEU A 253 14.51 0.76 8.88
N LEU A 254 15.64 0.09 8.71
CA LEU A 254 16.95 0.75 8.55
C LEU A 254 16.98 1.66 7.32
N THR A 255 16.43 1.21 6.21
CA THR A 255 16.35 1.97 4.95
C THR A 255 15.52 3.23 5.13
N LEU A 256 14.31 3.10 5.71
CA LEU A 256 13.42 4.24 5.99
C LEU A 256 14.10 5.22 6.96
N SER A 257 14.69 4.72 8.06
CA SER A 257 15.37 5.56 9.03
C SER A 257 16.55 6.32 8.43
N ALA A 258 17.35 5.68 7.58
CA ALA A 258 18.47 6.34 6.90
C ALA A 258 17.99 7.42 5.92
N PHE A 259 16.88 7.20 5.22
CA PHE A 259 16.30 8.16 4.29
C PHE A 259 15.69 9.37 5.01
N LEU A 260 14.98 9.15 6.11
CA LEU A 260 14.26 10.18 6.87
C LEU A 260 15.19 11.05 7.76
N ASN A 261 16.38 10.57 8.09
CA ASN A 261 17.36 11.29 8.94
C ASN A 261 18.39 12.12 8.15
N ARG A 262 18.13 12.42 6.87
CA ARG A 262 19.05 13.21 6.01
C ARG A 262 19.01 14.69 6.33
#